data_a9ac2857bea1079d890e7c9e3215eb7c
#
_entry.id   a9ac2857bea1079d890e7c9e3215eb7c
#
_cell.length_a   1.000
_cell.length_b   1.000
_cell.length_c   1.000
_cell.angle_alpha   90.00
_cell.angle_beta   90.00
_cell.angle_gamma   90.00
#
_symmetry.space_group_name_H-M   'P 1'
#
loop_
_entity.id
_entity.type
_entity.pdbx_description
1 polymer ?
#
loop_
_entity_poly.entity_id
_entity_poly.type
_entity_poly.pdbx_seq_one_letter_code
_entity_poly.pdbx_strand_id
1 'polypeptide(L)'
;LEAKAQTAQSTLATAMRAADEARALEARLTPPLLAAERKVGELESELKGLDRLLRQVAVASAPPVMDGVKAPGLERAIAAALDDDLDAPADVSSPVHWSGTHGDIGAQLPDGATPLSDLVEAPAELHVRLTQCGLVDRAVGSSLVTRLMPGQSLVSREGDLWRWDGFVRTADAPLTSAEKLEQRARRAALVPEIAAAVKERDAAAAVRSKASQQLTDAEITLMAARKHVPELTRAAAQAHE
;
A
#
# COMPACT_ATOMS: atom_id res chain seq x y z
N LEU A 1 -26.82 25.62 -55.91
CA LEU A 1 -27.52 25.36 -54.67
C LEU A 1 -27.52 23.85 -54.33
N GLU A 2 -27.77 22.98 -55.30
CA GLU A 2 -27.75 21.50 -55.10
C GLU A 2 -26.41 21.00 -54.55
N ALA A 3 -25.29 21.43 -55.15
CA ALA A 3 -23.96 21.06 -54.66
C ALA A 3 -23.74 21.47 -53.18
N LYS A 4 -24.28 22.63 -52.75
CA LYS A 4 -24.23 23.09 -51.35
C LYS A 4 -25.12 22.23 -50.46
N ALA A 5 -26.28 21.83 -50.91
CA ALA A 5 -27.19 20.95 -50.17
C ALA A 5 -26.55 19.52 -49.97
N GLN A 6 -25.93 18.99 -51.03
CA GLN A 6 -25.24 17.73 -50.99
C GLN A 6 -24.00 17.76 -50.09
N THR A 7 -23.23 18.84 -50.09
CA THR A 7 -22.12 19.06 -49.16
C THR A 7 -22.61 19.11 -47.71
N ALA A 8 -23.72 19.82 -47.44
CA ALA A 8 -24.29 19.92 -46.14
C ALA A 8 -24.77 18.55 -45.60
N GLN A 9 -25.37 17.72 -46.45
CA GLN A 9 -25.76 16.34 -46.09
C GLN A 9 -24.55 15.46 -45.78
N SER A 10 -23.47 15.56 -46.56
CA SER A 10 -22.22 14.83 -46.29
C SER A 10 -21.57 15.29 -44.97
N THR A 11 -21.58 16.59 -44.71
CA THR A 11 -21.11 17.16 -43.42
C THR A 11 -21.93 16.66 -42.24
N LEU A 12 -23.26 16.60 -42.37
CA LEU A 12 -24.12 16.04 -41.32
C LEU A 12 -23.79 14.59 -41.06
N ALA A 13 -23.66 13.75 -42.08
CA ALA A 13 -23.30 12.36 -41.94
C ALA A 13 -21.95 12.14 -41.25
N THR A 14 -20.97 13.00 -41.56
CA THR A 14 -19.64 12.98 -40.91
C THR A 14 -19.74 13.41 -39.45
N ALA A 15 -20.48 14.49 -39.15
CA ALA A 15 -20.70 14.95 -37.79
C ALA A 15 -21.45 13.94 -36.92
N MET A 16 -22.41 13.21 -37.48
CA MET A 16 -23.11 12.12 -36.79
C MET A 16 -22.13 10.99 -36.39
N ARG A 17 -21.29 10.52 -37.32
CA ARG A 17 -20.28 9.51 -37.04
C ARG A 17 -19.29 9.97 -35.97
N ALA A 18 -18.77 11.18 -36.07
CA ALA A 18 -17.85 11.76 -35.12
C ALA A 18 -18.47 11.84 -33.69
N ALA A 19 -19.73 12.22 -33.57
CA ALA A 19 -20.43 12.27 -32.29
C ALA A 19 -20.65 10.84 -31.71
N ASP A 20 -21.01 9.88 -32.56
CA ASP A 20 -21.21 8.50 -32.12
C ASP A 20 -19.87 7.84 -31.71
N GLU A 21 -18.79 8.08 -32.43
CA GLU A 21 -17.44 7.62 -32.07
C GLU A 21 -16.96 8.25 -30.76
N ALA A 22 -17.16 9.56 -30.57
CA ALA A 22 -16.77 10.26 -29.34
C ALA A 22 -17.58 9.75 -28.13
N ARG A 23 -18.89 9.48 -28.32
CA ARG A 23 -19.76 8.91 -27.29
C ARG A 23 -19.32 7.49 -26.90
N ALA A 24 -18.99 6.68 -27.89
CA ALA A 24 -18.48 5.32 -27.65
C ALA A 24 -17.13 5.34 -26.95
N LEU A 25 -16.25 6.30 -27.27
CA LEU A 25 -14.97 6.46 -26.60
C LEU A 25 -15.14 6.86 -25.14
N GLU A 26 -15.97 7.85 -24.82
CA GLU A 26 -16.23 8.27 -23.45
C GLU A 26 -16.84 7.14 -22.61
N ALA A 27 -17.80 6.40 -23.19
CA ALA A 27 -18.41 5.25 -22.54
C ALA A 27 -17.39 4.14 -22.21
N ARG A 28 -16.41 3.92 -23.09
CA ARG A 28 -15.31 2.94 -22.84
C ARG A 28 -14.34 3.39 -21.78
N LEU A 29 -14.13 4.67 -21.59
CA LEU A 29 -13.17 5.24 -20.63
C LEU A 29 -13.76 5.39 -19.22
N THR A 30 -15.07 5.36 -19.06
CA THR A 30 -15.74 5.48 -17.76
C THR A 30 -15.47 4.29 -16.83
N PRO A 31 -15.57 3.01 -17.24
CA PRO A 31 -15.32 1.88 -16.37
C PRO A 31 -13.89 1.82 -15.79
N PRO A 32 -12.81 2.03 -16.57
CA PRO A 32 -11.46 2.04 -16.01
C PRO A 32 -11.23 3.16 -14.99
N LEU A 33 -11.83 4.35 -15.18
CA LEU A 33 -11.77 5.42 -14.18
C LEU A 33 -12.46 5.00 -12.88
N LEU A 34 -13.69 4.47 -12.96
CA LEU A 34 -14.42 3.99 -11.77
C LEU A 34 -13.66 2.87 -11.04
N ALA A 35 -12.99 1.99 -11.77
CA ALA A 35 -12.16 0.94 -11.17
C ALA A 35 -10.95 1.52 -10.43
N ALA A 36 -10.28 2.53 -11.00
CA ALA A 36 -9.16 3.22 -10.37
C ALA A 36 -9.61 4.01 -9.12
N GLU A 37 -10.74 4.71 -9.18
CA GLU A 37 -11.32 5.42 -8.03
C GLU A 37 -11.66 4.45 -6.88
N ARG A 38 -12.26 3.29 -7.20
CA ARG A 38 -12.57 2.26 -6.22
C ARG A 38 -11.30 1.74 -5.55
N LYS A 39 -10.25 1.44 -6.32
CA LYS A 39 -8.96 0.97 -5.80
C LYS A 39 -8.36 1.97 -4.80
N VAL A 40 -8.37 3.26 -5.12
CA VAL A 40 -7.92 4.31 -4.19
C VAL A 40 -8.75 4.29 -2.91
N GLY A 41 -10.08 4.25 -3.03
CA GLY A 41 -10.98 4.23 -1.87
C GLY A 41 -10.80 2.99 -0.97
N GLU A 42 -10.54 1.82 -1.55
CA GLU A 42 -10.26 0.58 -0.81
C GLU A 42 -8.95 0.69 -0.01
N LEU A 43 -7.86 1.13 -0.65
CA LEU A 43 -6.56 1.30 0.01
C LEU A 43 -6.60 2.37 1.10
N GLU A 44 -7.26 3.50 0.88
CA GLU A 44 -7.44 4.55 1.89
C GLU A 44 -8.30 4.07 3.08
N SER A 45 -9.31 3.25 2.83
CA SER A 45 -10.16 2.68 3.87
C SER A 45 -9.38 1.68 4.72
N GLU A 46 -8.55 0.85 4.10
CA GLU A 46 -7.63 -0.07 4.80
C GLU A 46 -6.67 0.72 5.69
N LEU A 47 -6.02 1.76 5.14
CA LEU A 47 -5.09 2.61 5.90
C LEU A 47 -5.79 3.24 7.12
N LYS A 48 -6.99 3.80 6.96
CA LYS A 48 -7.78 4.38 8.06
C LYS A 48 -8.15 3.34 9.12
N GLY A 49 -8.45 2.11 8.70
CA GLY A 49 -8.71 0.98 9.61
C GLY A 49 -7.50 0.66 10.47
N LEU A 50 -6.33 0.49 9.85
CA LEU A 50 -5.06 0.23 10.53
C LEU A 50 -4.65 1.38 11.45
N ASP A 51 -4.79 2.65 11.03
CA ASP A 51 -4.52 3.82 11.85
C ASP A 51 -5.39 3.88 13.12
N ARG A 52 -6.63 3.42 13.02
CA ARG A 52 -7.54 3.34 14.17
C ARG A 52 -7.11 2.25 15.16
N LEU A 53 -6.79 1.05 14.64
CA LEU A 53 -6.32 -0.07 15.47
C LEU A 53 -5.02 0.28 16.19
N LEU A 54 -4.04 0.84 15.49
CA LEU A 54 -2.75 1.19 16.05
C LEU A 54 -2.83 2.34 17.09
N ARG A 55 -3.77 3.28 16.94
CA ARG A 55 -4.00 4.35 17.93
C ARG A 55 -4.65 3.88 19.23
N GLN A 56 -5.46 2.82 19.19
CA GLN A 56 -6.09 2.29 20.41
C GLN A 56 -5.07 1.65 21.36
N VAL A 57 -3.88 1.30 20.87
CA VAL A 57 -2.81 0.68 21.66
C VAL A 57 -1.84 1.70 22.26
N ALA A 58 -1.81 2.94 21.77
CA ALA A 58 -0.87 3.97 22.22
C ALA A 58 -1.41 4.69 23.48
N VAL A 59 -1.13 4.14 24.65
CA VAL A 59 -1.41 4.80 25.95
C VAL A 59 -0.18 5.55 26.47
N ALA A 60 1.00 5.41 25.87
CA ALA A 60 2.25 6.00 26.34
C ALA A 60 2.46 7.42 25.81
N SER A 61 3.10 8.28 26.61
CA SER A 61 3.46 9.66 26.27
C SER A 61 4.54 9.76 25.17
N ALA A 62 5.26 8.68 24.89
CA ALA A 62 6.30 8.58 23.89
C ALA A 62 6.07 7.36 22.95
N PRO A 63 6.52 7.41 21.69
CA PRO A 63 6.35 6.31 20.76
C PRO A 63 7.12 5.06 21.23
N PRO A 64 6.53 3.85 21.09
CA PRO A 64 7.20 2.60 21.41
C PRO A 64 8.37 2.34 20.45
N VAL A 65 9.40 1.60 20.91
CA VAL A 65 10.55 1.24 20.05
C VAL A 65 10.13 0.42 18.82
N MET A 66 9.00 -0.26 18.91
CA MET A 66 8.38 -0.98 17.80
C MET A 66 8.18 -0.11 16.55
N ASP A 67 7.92 1.19 16.70
CA ASP A 67 7.68 2.10 15.58
C ASP A 67 8.94 2.33 14.71
N GLY A 68 10.13 2.10 15.28
CA GLY A 68 11.42 2.17 14.58
C GLY A 68 11.90 0.84 14.02
N VAL A 69 11.18 -0.26 14.22
CA VAL A 69 11.58 -1.59 13.75
C VAL A 69 11.07 -1.85 12.33
N LYS A 70 11.99 -2.19 11.41
CA LYS A 70 11.68 -2.66 10.06
C LYS A 70 12.26 -4.06 9.89
N ALA A 71 11.40 -5.04 9.80
CA ALA A 71 11.76 -6.46 9.78
C ALA A 71 10.94 -7.24 8.73
N PRO A 72 11.06 -6.91 7.41
CA PRO A 72 10.21 -7.50 6.37
C PRO A 72 10.38 -9.02 6.30
N GLY A 73 9.29 -9.75 6.56
CA GLY A 73 9.25 -11.21 6.62
C GLY A 73 9.88 -11.82 7.88
N LEU A 74 10.19 -11.00 8.89
CA LEU A 74 10.72 -11.40 10.19
C LEU A 74 9.88 -10.86 11.36
N GLU A 75 8.69 -10.33 11.10
CA GLU A 75 7.81 -9.72 12.11
C GLU A 75 7.52 -10.69 13.25
N ARG A 76 7.25 -11.97 12.92
CA ARG A 76 7.00 -13.01 13.91
C ARG A 76 8.25 -13.37 14.71
N ALA A 77 9.42 -13.40 14.09
CA ALA A 77 10.70 -13.66 14.76
C ALA A 77 11.03 -12.54 15.77
N ILE A 78 10.88 -11.26 15.35
CA ILE A 78 11.08 -10.10 16.23
C ILE A 78 10.08 -10.09 17.37
N ALA A 79 8.81 -10.35 17.10
CA ALA A 79 7.79 -10.45 18.12
C ALA A 79 8.09 -11.59 19.10
N ALA A 80 8.59 -12.75 18.62
CA ALA A 80 8.99 -13.85 19.47
C ALA A 80 10.21 -13.49 20.35
N ALA A 81 11.16 -12.71 19.81
CA ALA A 81 12.37 -12.31 20.53
C ALA A 81 12.14 -11.28 21.63
N LEU A 82 11.25 -10.31 21.41
CA LEU A 82 11.10 -9.11 22.22
C LEU A 82 9.73 -9.01 22.93
N ASP A 83 8.69 -9.60 22.37
CA ASP A 83 7.32 -9.62 22.88
C ASP A 83 6.83 -8.22 23.36
N ASP A 84 6.31 -8.11 24.58
CA ASP A 84 5.79 -6.87 25.14
C ASP A 84 6.87 -5.78 25.35
N ASP A 85 8.16 -6.14 25.37
CA ASP A 85 9.27 -5.20 25.41
C ASP A 85 9.28 -4.23 24.23
N LEU A 86 8.67 -4.62 23.09
CA LEU A 86 8.49 -3.78 21.91
C LEU A 86 7.55 -2.58 22.14
N ASP A 87 6.63 -2.67 23.07
CA ASP A 87 5.70 -1.57 23.41
C ASP A 87 6.35 -0.49 24.27
N ALA A 88 7.52 -0.76 24.86
CA ALA A 88 8.24 0.20 25.69
C ALA A 88 8.89 1.28 24.83
N PRO A 89 8.80 2.57 25.20
CA PRO A 89 9.51 3.66 24.53
C PRO A 89 11.01 3.70 24.90
N ALA A 90 11.80 4.45 24.13
CA ALA A 90 13.16 4.83 24.45
C ALA A 90 13.24 6.13 25.27
N ASP A 91 12.25 6.44 26.06
CA ASP A 91 12.13 7.64 26.87
C ASP A 91 12.27 7.31 28.36
N VAL A 92 13.39 7.73 28.95
CA VAL A 92 13.74 7.49 30.37
C VAL A 92 12.75 8.10 31.37
N SER A 93 11.87 8.98 30.94
CA SER A 93 10.81 9.53 31.78
C SER A 93 9.62 8.55 31.94
N SER A 94 9.54 7.56 31.09
CA SER A 94 8.49 6.53 31.15
C SER A 94 8.82 5.48 32.23
N PRO A 95 7.84 4.99 32.99
CA PRO A 95 8.07 4.01 34.04
C PRO A 95 8.61 2.66 33.52
N VAL A 96 8.33 2.31 32.26
CA VAL A 96 8.90 1.20 31.52
C VAL A 96 9.52 1.76 30.25
N HIS A 97 10.81 1.59 30.07
CA HIS A 97 11.54 2.19 28.93
C HIS A 97 12.84 1.44 28.62
N TRP A 98 13.29 1.60 27.40
CA TRP A 98 14.64 1.22 27.00
C TRP A 98 15.62 2.36 27.35
N SER A 99 16.58 2.10 28.22
CA SER A 99 17.52 3.12 28.73
C SER A 99 18.79 3.31 27.88
N GLY A 100 18.82 2.71 26.68
CA GLY A 100 19.99 2.72 25.80
C GLY A 100 20.84 1.45 25.89
N THR A 101 21.92 1.42 25.11
CA THR A 101 22.84 0.28 25.10
C THR A 101 23.77 0.31 26.31
N HIS A 102 23.58 -0.63 27.22
CA HIS A 102 24.44 -0.85 28.35
C HIS A 102 25.09 -2.24 28.28
N GLY A 103 26.41 -2.29 28.39
CA GLY A 103 27.18 -3.52 28.48
C GLY A 103 27.85 -3.97 27.18
N ASP A 104 28.77 -4.90 27.37
CA ASP A 104 29.44 -5.58 26.25
C ASP A 104 28.47 -6.51 25.52
N ILE A 105 28.67 -6.60 24.22
CA ILE A 105 28.05 -7.65 23.43
C ILE A 105 28.60 -8.97 23.96
N GLY A 106 27.73 -9.82 24.51
CA GLY A 106 28.09 -11.10 25.10
C GLY A 106 28.80 -12.05 24.14
N ALA A 107 28.89 -13.31 24.51
CA ALA A 107 29.49 -14.36 23.68
C ALA A 107 28.78 -14.43 22.30
N GLN A 108 29.51 -14.90 21.29
CA GLN A 108 28.94 -15.14 19.97
C GLN A 108 27.81 -16.19 20.05
N LEU A 109 26.82 -16.00 19.19
CA LEU A 109 25.75 -17.01 19.02
C LEU A 109 26.36 -18.32 18.49
N PRO A 110 25.71 -19.45 18.74
CA PRO A 110 26.13 -20.74 18.18
C PRO A 110 26.20 -20.70 16.65
N ASP A 111 27.16 -21.47 16.08
CA ASP A 111 27.23 -21.63 14.62
C ASP A 111 25.89 -22.11 14.05
N GLY A 112 25.44 -21.49 12.99
CA GLY A 112 24.16 -21.74 12.35
C GLY A 112 23.05 -20.79 12.79
N ALA A 113 23.32 -19.88 13.74
CA ALA A 113 22.42 -18.81 14.13
C ALA A 113 22.91 -17.46 13.56
N THR A 114 22.02 -16.73 12.89
CA THR A 114 22.32 -15.38 12.39
C THR A 114 21.74 -14.34 13.33
N PRO A 115 22.54 -13.38 13.87
CA PRO A 115 22.03 -12.35 14.75
C PRO A 115 20.89 -11.56 14.08
N LEU A 116 19.81 -11.29 14.82
CA LEU A 116 18.72 -10.46 14.30
C LEU A 116 19.16 -9.04 13.99
N SER A 117 20.16 -8.50 14.69
CA SER A 117 20.75 -7.19 14.43
C SER A 117 21.30 -7.03 13.00
N ASP A 118 21.68 -8.12 12.35
CA ASP A 118 22.24 -8.12 10.99
C ASP A 118 21.13 -8.22 9.91
N LEU A 119 19.91 -8.51 10.32
CA LEU A 119 18.79 -8.84 9.43
C LEU A 119 17.68 -7.79 9.42
N VAL A 120 17.64 -6.91 10.42
CA VAL A 120 16.56 -5.93 10.60
C VAL A 120 17.12 -4.54 10.87
N GLU A 121 16.34 -3.51 10.47
CA GLU A 121 16.60 -2.15 10.94
C GLU A 121 15.82 -1.93 12.24
N ALA A 122 16.50 -1.46 13.28
CA ALA A 122 15.87 -1.23 14.58
C ALA A 122 16.56 -0.06 15.32
N PRO A 123 15.88 0.58 16.29
CA PRO A 123 16.47 1.55 17.19
C PRO A 123 17.72 1.02 17.89
N ALA A 124 18.70 1.92 18.14
CA ALA A 124 19.99 1.56 18.74
C ALA A 124 19.83 0.89 20.11
N GLU A 125 18.80 1.23 20.86
CA GLU A 125 18.46 0.68 22.17
C GLU A 125 18.24 -0.84 22.13
N LEU A 126 17.76 -1.37 21.00
CA LEU A 126 17.52 -2.80 20.79
C LEU A 126 18.78 -3.56 20.32
N HIS A 127 19.86 -2.88 19.96
CA HIS A 127 21.01 -3.50 19.28
C HIS A 127 21.60 -4.67 20.07
N VAL A 128 21.88 -4.49 21.35
CA VAL A 128 22.47 -5.55 22.20
C VAL A 128 21.53 -6.75 22.29
N ARG A 129 20.25 -6.51 22.50
CA ARG A 129 19.24 -7.58 22.60
C ARG A 129 19.11 -8.35 21.28
N LEU A 130 19.08 -7.65 20.14
CA LEU A 130 18.99 -8.27 18.82
C LEU A 130 20.27 -9.01 18.41
N THR A 131 21.43 -8.55 18.85
CA THR A 131 22.71 -9.25 18.63
C THR A 131 22.78 -10.56 19.40
N GLN A 132 22.13 -10.66 20.56
CA GLN A 132 22.09 -11.86 21.38
C GLN A 132 20.85 -12.76 21.08
N CYS A 133 20.09 -12.44 20.04
CA CYS A 133 19.00 -13.26 19.55
C CYS A 133 19.29 -13.71 18.12
N GLY A 134 19.43 -15.02 17.91
CA GLY A 134 19.79 -15.59 16.61
C GLY A 134 18.56 -16.12 15.86
N LEU A 135 18.48 -15.77 14.56
CA LEU A 135 17.56 -16.43 13.64
C LEU A 135 18.13 -17.80 13.25
N VAL A 136 17.31 -18.82 13.34
CA VAL A 136 17.63 -20.20 12.95
C VAL A 136 16.50 -20.81 12.13
N ASP A 137 16.81 -21.88 11.41
CA ASP A 137 15.77 -22.77 10.86
C ASP A 137 15.04 -23.46 12.00
N ARG A 138 13.70 -23.55 11.90
CA ARG A 138 12.84 -24.20 12.89
C ARG A 138 13.29 -25.62 13.23
N ALA A 139 13.76 -26.36 12.23
CA ALA A 139 14.17 -27.75 12.41
C ALA A 139 15.40 -27.92 13.31
N VAL A 140 16.28 -26.90 13.39
CA VAL A 140 17.53 -26.98 14.14
C VAL A 140 17.49 -26.24 15.47
N GLY A 141 16.52 -25.37 15.71
CA GLY A 141 16.44 -24.53 16.90
C GLY A 141 16.59 -25.30 18.21
N SER A 142 15.83 -26.39 18.39
CA SER A 142 15.88 -27.21 19.58
C SER A 142 17.24 -27.89 19.81
N SER A 143 18.00 -28.18 18.78
CA SER A 143 19.32 -28.83 18.88
C SER A 143 20.41 -27.84 19.32
N LEU A 144 20.22 -26.56 19.09
CA LEU A 144 21.20 -25.51 19.43
C LEU A 144 20.98 -24.90 20.82
N VAL A 145 19.87 -25.16 21.48
CA VAL A 145 19.52 -24.60 22.81
C VAL A 145 20.60 -24.86 23.83
N THR A 146 21.17 -26.07 23.88
CA THR A 146 22.20 -26.48 24.86
C THR A 146 23.53 -25.75 24.69
N ARG A 147 23.71 -25.04 23.56
CA ARG A 147 24.92 -24.22 23.22
C ARG A 147 24.72 -22.74 23.56
N LEU A 148 23.52 -22.34 23.99
CA LEU A 148 23.21 -20.97 24.35
C LEU A 148 23.89 -20.56 25.65
N MET A 149 24.51 -19.40 25.64
CA MET A 149 25.02 -18.77 26.85
C MET A 149 23.96 -17.88 27.51
N PRO A 150 24.09 -17.55 28.80
CA PRO A 150 23.17 -16.66 29.51
C PRO A 150 22.91 -15.38 28.76
N GLY A 151 21.62 -15.03 28.61
CA GLY A 151 21.16 -13.85 27.83
C GLY A 151 20.86 -14.13 26.36
N GLN A 152 21.29 -15.28 25.83
CA GLN A 152 21.06 -15.64 24.43
C GLN A 152 19.69 -16.30 24.21
N SER A 153 19.17 -16.13 23.01
CA SER A 153 17.98 -16.79 22.53
C SER A 153 18.06 -17.10 21.04
N LEU A 154 17.25 -18.04 20.59
CA LEU A 154 17.06 -18.37 19.19
C LEU A 154 15.60 -18.17 18.81
N VAL A 155 15.35 -17.74 17.60
CA VAL A 155 13.99 -17.64 17.05
C VAL A 155 13.95 -18.23 15.64
N SER A 156 12.78 -18.75 15.25
CA SER A 156 12.49 -19.12 13.86
C SER A 156 11.72 -17.99 13.15
N ARG A 157 11.67 -18.03 11.81
CA ARG A 157 10.82 -17.13 11.01
C ARG A 157 9.34 -17.27 11.38
N GLU A 158 8.93 -18.47 11.72
CA GLU A 158 7.56 -18.82 12.09
C GLU A 158 7.16 -18.25 13.45
N GLY A 159 8.15 -17.88 14.31
CA GLY A 159 7.93 -17.31 15.62
C GLY A 159 8.13 -18.28 16.78
N ASP A 160 8.84 -19.39 16.56
CA ASP A 160 9.32 -20.20 17.69
C ASP A 160 10.43 -19.43 18.43
N LEU A 161 10.51 -19.63 19.75
CA LEU A 161 11.53 -19.05 20.61
C LEU A 161 12.14 -20.15 21.50
N TRP A 162 13.46 -20.17 21.57
CA TRP A 162 14.25 -21.00 22.50
C TRP A 162 15.21 -20.09 23.28
N ARG A 163 15.17 -20.18 24.61
CA ARG A 163 16.02 -19.37 25.47
C ARG A 163 17.03 -20.24 26.24
N TRP A 164 18.12 -19.61 26.59
CA TRP A 164 19.22 -20.25 27.35
C TRP A 164 18.79 -20.85 28.68
N ASP A 165 17.75 -20.32 29.34
CA ASP A 165 17.22 -20.74 30.62
C ASP A 165 16.19 -21.90 30.51
N GLY A 166 16.03 -22.47 29.31
CA GLY A 166 15.13 -23.58 29.05
C GLY A 166 13.70 -23.18 28.71
N PHE A 167 13.40 -21.86 28.63
CA PHE A 167 12.08 -21.42 28.16
C PHE A 167 11.94 -21.67 26.65
N VAL A 168 10.83 -22.30 26.27
CA VAL A 168 10.48 -22.53 24.85
C VAL A 168 9.06 -22.04 24.62
N ARG A 169 8.87 -21.33 23.51
CA ARG A 169 7.56 -20.95 23.00
C ARG A 169 7.49 -21.38 21.54
N THR A 170 6.43 -22.07 21.16
CA THR A 170 6.22 -22.51 19.77
C THR A 170 5.49 -21.41 18.97
N ALA A 171 5.65 -21.44 17.67
CA ALA A 171 5.01 -20.50 16.73
C ALA A 171 3.47 -20.51 16.81
N ASP A 172 2.87 -21.57 17.35
CA ASP A 172 1.42 -21.69 17.54
C ASP A 172 0.90 -20.90 18.74
N ALA A 173 1.79 -20.43 19.63
CA ALA A 173 1.40 -19.57 20.73
C ALA A 173 0.98 -18.19 20.22
N PRO A 174 -0.09 -17.59 20.76
CA PRO A 174 -0.53 -16.26 20.35
C PRO A 174 0.56 -15.21 20.62
N LEU A 175 0.85 -14.38 19.63
CA LEU A 175 1.83 -13.30 19.68
C LEU A 175 1.16 -11.98 19.29
N THR A 176 0.64 -11.24 20.27
CA THR A 176 -0.02 -9.94 20.03
C THR A 176 0.92 -8.92 19.41
N SER A 177 2.19 -8.95 19.78
CA SER A 177 3.24 -8.06 19.22
C SER A 177 3.56 -8.38 17.76
N ALA A 178 3.44 -9.65 17.31
CA ALA A 178 3.59 -10.02 15.91
C ALA A 178 2.50 -9.39 15.04
N GLU A 179 1.24 -9.49 15.45
CA GLU A 179 0.11 -8.89 14.76
C GLU A 179 0.27 -7.35 14.64
N LYS A 180 0.72 -6.70 15.71
CA LYS A 180 1.00 -5.27 15.71
C LYS A 180 2.11 -4.89 14.73
N LEU A 181 3.19 -5.67 14.65
CA LEU A 181 4.28 -5.44 13.70
C LEU A 181 3.83 -5.64 12.25
N GLU A 182 3.09 -6.72 11.97
CA GLU A 182 2.51 -6.99 10.65
C GLU A 182 1.57 -5.85 10.22
N GLN A 183 0.72 -5.36 11.13
CA GLN A 183 -0.17 -4.22 10.87
C GLN A 183 0.61 -2.92 10.58
N ARG A 184 1.72 -2.66 11.30
CA ARG A 184 2.59 -1.51 11.01
C ARG A 184 3.32 -1.65 9.68
N ALA A 185 3.85 -2.82 9.36
CA ALA A 185 4.48 -3.10 8.09
C ALA A 185 3.48 -2.91 6.93
N ARG A 186 2.25 -3.44 7.06
CA ARG A 186 1.18 -3.25 6.08
C ARG A 186 0.80 -1.77 5.91
N ARG A 187 0.67 -1.04 7.03
CA ARG A 187 0.41 0.41 7.01
C ARG A 187 1.49 1.17 6.24
N ALA A 188 2.77 0.83 6.47
CA ALA A 188 3.88 1.47 5.76
C ALA A 188 3.87 1.17 4.26
N ALA A 189 3.52 -0.05 3.86
CA ALA A 189 3.40 -0.46 2.47
C ALA A 189 2.23 0.23 1.74
N LEU A 190 1.13 0.52 2.42
CA LEU A 190 -0.03 1.19 1.83
C LEU A 190 0.27 2.60 1.34
N VAL A 191 1.19 3.33 1.96
CA VAL A 191 1.50 4.72 1.56
C VAL A 191 1.97 4.82 0.11
N PRO A 192 3.01 4.10 -0.33
CA PRO A 192 3.41 4.10 -1.73
C PRO A 192 2.37 3.45 -2.66
N GLU A 193 1.60 2.44 -2.20
CA GLU A 193 0.54 1.83 -2.99
C GLU A 193 -0.58 2.83 -3.31
N ILE A 194 -1.01 3.62 -2.32
CA ILE A 194 -2.00 4.70 -2.51
C ILE A 194 -1.46 5.75 -3.47
N ALA A 195 -0.21 6.18 -3.33
CA ALA A 195 0.39 7.17 -4.23
C ALA A 195 0.41 6.68 -5.69
N ALA A 196 0.71 5.42 -5.92
CA ALA A 196 0.67 4.79 -7.24
C ALA A 196 -0.76 4.72 -7.79
N ALA A 197 -1.73 4.28 -6.97
CA ALA A 197 -3.14 4.18 -7.36
C ALA A 197 -3.76 5.56 -7.66
N VAL A 198 -3.41 6.60 -6.90
CA VAL A 198 -3.82 7.98 -7.16
C VAL A 198 -3.30 8.45 -8.52
N LYS A 199 -2.04 8.17 -8.84
CA LYS A 199 -1.45 8.51 -10.14
C LYS A 199 -2.17 7.80 -11.30
N GLU A 200 -2.51 6.53 -11.14
CA GLU A 200 -3.30 5.77 -12.12
C GLU A 200 -4.69 6.37 -12.32
N ARG A 201 -5.39 6.70 -11.23
CA ARG A 201 -6.71 7.37 -11.24
C ARG A 201 -6.64 8.70 -11.96
N ASP A 202 -5.66 9.54 -11.65
CA ASP A 202 -5.51 10.88 -12.24
C ASP A 202 -5.21 10.79 -13.73
N ALA A 203 -4.41 9.82 -14.17
CA ALA A 203 -4.17 9.55 -15.59
C ALA A 203 -5.46 9.12 -16.32
N ALA A 204 -6.23 8.21 -15.73
CA ALA A 204 -7.51 7.76 -16.29
C ALA A 204 -8.53 8.92 -16.35
N ALA A 205 -8.59 9.75 -15.30
CA ALA A 205 -9.45 10.94 -15.24
C ALA A 205 -9.10 11.95 -16.33
N ALA A 206 -7.82 12.21 -16.55
CA ALA A 206 -7.35 13.13 -17.60
C ALA A 206 -7.74 12.63 -19.00
N VAL A 207 -7.57 11.32 -19.26
CA VAL A 207 -7.94 10.71 -20.55
C VAL A 207 -9.46 10.79 -20.75
N ARG A 208 -10.25 10.44 -19.76
CA ARG A 208 -11.72 10.52 -19.82
C ARG A 208 -12.20 11.96 -19.97
N SER A 209 -11.60 12.94 -19.27
CA SER A 209 -11.94 14.35 -19.40
C SER A 209 -11.71 14.88 -20.83
N LYS A 210 -10.60 14.48 -21.46
CA LYS A 210 -10.34 14.81 -22.85
C LYS A 210 -11.37 14.21 -23.81
N ALA A 211 -11.77 12.97 -23.60
CA ALA A 211 -12.82 12.32 -24.39
C ALA A 211 -14.18 12.99 -24.21
N SER A 212 -14.53 13.41 -23.00
CA SER A 212 -15.76 14.17 -22.72
C SER A 212 -15.76 15.53 -23.42
N GLN A 213 -14.62 16.22 -23.47
CA GLN A 213 -14.48 17.47 -24.24
C GLN A 213 -14.69 17.22 -25.75
N GLN A 214 -14.06 16.15 -26.28
CA GLN A 214 -14.24 15.77 -27.70
C GLN A 214 -15.70 15.43 -28.02
N LEU A 215 -16.41 14.78 -27.11
CA LEU A 215 -17.84 14.53 -27.29
C LEU A 215 -18.64 15.82 -27.33
N THR A 216 -18.39 16.74 -26.40
CA THR A 216 -19.05 18.06 -26.39
C THR A 216 -18.84 18.82 -27.70
N ASP A 217 -17.61 18.87 -28.20
CA ASP A 217 -17.27 19.54 -29.43
C ASP A 217 -17.93 18.90 -30.68
N ALA A 218 -17.99 17.56 -30.70
CA ALA A 218 -18.67 16.79 -31.74
C ALA A 218 -20.18 17.02 -31.74
N GLU A 219 -20.81 17.07 -30.54
CA GLU A 219 -22.24 17.35 -30.38
C GLU A 219 -22.60 18.78 -30.83
N ILE A 220 -21.77 19.77 -30.49
CA ILE A 220 -21.94 21.16 -31.00
C ILE A 220 -21.87 21.18 -32.53
N THR A 221 -20.88 20.51 -33.10
CA THR A 221 -20.71 20.43 -34.58
C THR A 221 -21.92 19.73 -35.24
N LEU A 222 -22.42 18.65 -34.62
CA LEU A 222 -23.60 17.92 -35.08
C LEU A 222 -24.87 18.80 -35.05
N MET A 223 -25.06 19.54 -33.94
CA MET A 223 -26.19 20.48 -33.83
C MET A 223 -26.17 21.55 -34.93
N ALA A 224 -25.00 22.15 -35.19
CA ALA A 224 -24.83 23.12 -36.24
C ALA A 224 -25.15 22.52 -37.63
N ALA A 225 -24.62 21.33 -37.94
CA ALA A 225 -24.92 20.64 -39.20
C ALA A 225 -26.41 20.32 -39.37
N ARG A 226 -27.08 19.84 -38.29
CA ARG A 226 -28.52 19.57 -38.30
C ARG A 226 -29.36 20.81 -38.61
N LYS A 227 -28.94 21.98 -38.16
CA LYS A 227 -29.64 23.24 -38.41
C LYS A 227 -29.49 23.69 -39.87
N HIS A 228 -28.31 23.57 -40.47
CA HIS A 228 -28.02 24.06 -41.81
C HIS A 228 -28.57 23.20 -42.96
N VAL A 229 -28.67 21.89 -42.79
CA VAL A 229 -29.16 20.96 -43.84
C VAL A 229 -30.57 21.32 -44.34
N PRO A 230 -31.61 21.47 -43.47
CA PRO A 230 -32.93 21.79 -43.96
C PRO A 230 -33.04 23.18 -44.60
N GLU A 231 -32.24 24.16 -44.16
CA GLU A 231 -32.22 25.50 -44.75
C GLU A 231 -31.72 25.44 -46.18
N LEU A 232 -30.59 24.75 -46.41
CA LEU A 232 -29.98 24.62 -47.74
C LEU A 232 -30.83 23.75 -48.70
N THR A 233 -31.47 22.71 -48.17
CA THR A 233 -32.35 21.84 -48.97
C THR A 233 -33.58 22.58 -49.43
N ARG A 234 -34.22 23.40 -48.58
CA ARG A 234 -35.34 24.27 -48.95
C ARG A 234 -34.93 25.31 -50.00
N ALA A 235 -33.79 25.99 -49.81
CA ALA A 235 -33.29 26.96 -50.76
C ALA A 235 -32.92 26.32 -52.11
N ALA A 236 -32.46 25.07 -52.14
CA ALA A 236 -32.20 24.36 -53.38
C ALA A 236 -33.51 24.00 -54.11
N ALA A 237 -34.52 23.57 -53.40
CA ALA A 237 -35.85 23.26 -53.96
C ALA A 237 -36.52 24.52 -54.58
N GLN A 238 -36.49 25.64 -53.84
CA GLN A 238 -37.06 26.91 -54.33
C GLN A 238 -36.35 27.52 -55.57
N ALA A 239 -35.11 27.13 -55.79
CA ALA A 239 -34.35 27.60 -56.96
C ALA A 239 -34.61 26.78 -58.24
N HIS A 240 -35.38 25.68 -58.14
CA HIS A 240 -35.83 24.83 -59.24
C HIS A 240 -37.28 25.10 -59.69
N GLU A 241 -38.03 25.88 -58.92
CA GLU A 241 -39.32 26.41 -59.31
C GLU A 241 -39.18 27.73 -60.12
#